data_076c68ebef137937c639ecce1414dffa
#
_entry.id   076c68ebef137937c639ecce1414dffa
#
_cell.length_a   1.000
_cell.length_b   1.000
_cell.length_c   1.000
_cell.angle_alpha   90.00
_cell.angle_beta   90.00
_cell.angle_gamma   90.00
#
_symmetry.space_group_name_H-M   'P 1'
#
loop_
_entity.id
_entity.type
_entity.pdbx_description
1 polymer ?
#
loop_
_entity_poly.entity_id
_entity_poly.type
_entity_poly.pdbx_seq_one_letter_code
_entity_poly.pdbx_strand_id
1 'polypeptide(L)'
;VWPDIPQKTPQKAQLPVYVALLSDLHVGSNTFMHEAFNRFLLWLNGKFGNETLRNIAGHVKYVVIAGDLVDGIGVYPGQRKELAIKDIYKQYQAAATLLEQIPDYIELIIIPGNHDVSRKALPQPAIPRDYAEPIYEARRIRSLGNPATISLHGVELLTYHGRSLDDVIASVPNLGFHTPEKAMRLLLQGRHLAPIYGERTPIASETRDFMVIERVPDIFQAGHVHVEKCDMYRGVLMVNSGAWQTQTKYQEKMRLNPTPGIAPIVNLQTMRATSIDFTTPL
;
A
#
# COMPACT_ATOMS: atom_id res chain seq x y z
N VAL A 1 -24.83 -11.79 7.77
CA VAL A 1 -23.43 -12.08 8.13
C VAL A 1 -22.88 -13.09 7.12
N TRP A 2 -21.84 -12.72 6.41
CA TRP A 2 -21.15 -13.66 5.54
C TRP A 2 -20.39 -14.68 6.38
N PRO A 3 -20.36 -15.96 6.01
CA PRO A 3 -19.49 -16.92 6.67
C PRO A 3 -18.02 -16.55 6.43
N ASP A 4 -17.13 -16.99 7.32
CA ASP A 4 -15.69 -16.87 7.13
C ASP A 4 -15.28 -17.36 5.73
N ILE A 5 -14.19 -16.82 5.18
CA ILE A 5 -13.70 -17.24 3.87
C ILE A 5 -13.39 -18.75 3.86
N PRO A 6 -13.73 -19.47 2.78
CA PRO A 6 -13.36 -20.88 2.67
C PRO A 6 -11.84 -21.04 2.55
N GLN A 7 -11.35 -22.22 2.94
CA GLN A 7 -9.98 -22.61 2.59
C GLN A 7 -9.86 -22.68 1.07
N LYS A 8 -8.84 -22.06 0.50
CA LYS A 8 -8.58 -22.09 -0.94
C LYS A 8 -7.11 -22.42 -1.25
N THR A 9 -6.88 -22.96 -2.41
CA THR A 9 -5.55 -22.97 -3.03
C THR A 9 -5.41 -21.70 -3.85
N PRO A 10 -4.42 -20.83 -3.58
CA PRO A 10 -4.26 -19.60 -4.33
C PRO A 10 -3.93 -19.89 -5.80
N GLN A 11 -4.44 -19.06 -6.70
CA GLN A 11 -4.01 -19.04 -8.09
C GLN A 11 -2.51 -18.67 -8.14
N LYS A 12 -1.83 -19.16 -9.16
CA LYS A 12 -0.39 -18.94 -9.34
C LYS A 12 -0.10 -18.55 -10.78
N ALA A 13 0.84 -17.63 -10.95
CA ALA A 13 1.35 -17.33 -12.28
C ALA A 13 2.08 -18.55 -12.87
N GLN A 14 2.00 -18.72 -14.17
CA GLN A 14 2.76 -19.77 -14.88
C GLN A 14 4.24 -19.40 -15.05
N LEU A 15 4.55 -18.11 -15.05
CA LEU A 15 5.91 -17.56 -15.20
C LEU A 15 6.44 -17.05 -13.85
N PRO A 16 7.75 -17.00 -13.64
CA PRO A 16 8.38 -16.47 -12.43
C PRO A 16 8.35 -14.94 -12.42
N VAL A 17 7.16 -14.35 -12.34
CA VAL A 17 6.97 -12.90 -12.23
C VAL A 17 6.79 -12.48 -10.78
N TYR A 18 7.28 -11.27 -10.46
CA TYR A 18 7.19 -10.70 -9.12
C TYR A 18 6.39 -9.40 -9.13
N VAL A 19 5.77 -9.12 -7.98
CA VAL A 19 5.15 -7.83 -7.69
C VAL A 19 5.77 -7.22 -6.44
N ALA A 20 6.13 -5.94 -6.51
CA ALA A 20 6.48 -5.13 -5.34
C ALA A 20 5.21 -4.47 -4.80
N LEU A 21 4.88 -4.74 -3.53
CA LEU A 21 3.69 -4.23 -2.87
C LEU A 21 4.08 -3.10 -1.92
N LEU A 22 3.87 -1.86 -2.31
CA LEU A 22 4.23 -0.66 -1.57
C LEU A 22 2.99 0.06 -1.04
N SER A 23 3.19 0.93 -0.06
CA SER A 23 2.21 1.92 0.40
C SER A 23 2.92 3.05 1.14
N ASP A 24 2.19 4.10 1.48
CA ASP A 24 2.60 5.11 2.46
C ASP A 24 3.97 5.72 2.14
N LEU A 25 4.12 6.22 0.90
CA LEU A 25 5.35 6.91 0.49
C LEU A 25 5.48 8.24 1.21
N HIS A 26 4.36 9.01 1.34
CA HIS A 26 4.33 10.33 1.95
C HIS A 26 5.33 11.32 1.32
N VAL A 27 5.39 11.35 -0.01
CA VAL A 27 6.23 12.32 -0.71
C VAL A 27 5.81 13.73 -0.35
N GLY A 28 6.78 14.56 0.06
CA GLY A 28 6.55 15.90 0.55
C GLY A 28 6.62 16.06 2.06
N SER A 29 6.67 14.95 2.83
CA SER A 29 6.97 14.96 4.26
C SER A 29 8.44 15.24 4.54
N ASN A 30 8.74 15.91 5.67
CA ASN A 30 10.11 16.03 6.19
C ASN A 30 10.73 14.67 6.57
N THR A 31 9.91 13.68 6.80
CA THR A 31 10.31 12.34 7.23
C THR A 31 10.29 11.31 6.10
N PHE A 32 10.04 11.74 4.85
CA PHE A 32 10.15 10.87 3.68
C PHE A 32 11.58 10.34 3.52
N MET A 33 11.72 9.04 3.29
CA MET A 33 13.02 8.35 3.24
C MET A 33 13.61 8.34 1.82
N HIS A 34 14.03 9.51 1.34
CA HIS A 34 14.59 9.68 -0.01
C HIS A 34 15.68 8.67 -0.35
N GLU A 35 16.64 8.45 0.54
CA GLU A 35 17.75 7.54 0.27
C GLU A 35 17.32 6.08 0.17
N ALA A 36 16.43 5.64 1.06
CA ALA A 36 15.91 4.27 1.03
C ALA A 36 15.06 4.05 -0.24
N PHE A 37 14.21 5.01 -0.59
CA PHE A 37 13.42 4.90 -1.82
C PHE A 37 14.29 4.96 -3.08
N ASN A 38 15.34 5.78 -3.09
CA ASN A 38 16.31 5.78 -4.18
C ASN A 38 17.05 4.44 -4.33
N ARG A 39 17.40 3.78 -3.20
CA ARG A 39 17.97 2.42 -3.25
C ARG A 39 16.98 1.41 -3.84
N PHE A 40 15.69 1.51 -3.51
CA PHE A 40 14.65 0.70 -4.16
C PHE A 40 14.58 0.94 -5.68
N LEU A 41 14.62 2.20 -6.13
CA LEU A 41 14.65 2.53 -7.55
C LEU A 41 15.90 1.99 -8.25
N LEU A 42 17.09 2.14 -7.64
CA LEU A 42 18.33 1.57 -8.13
C LEU A 42 18.28 0.04 -8.20
N TRP A 43 17.65 -0.61 -7.20
CA TRP A 43 17.44 -2.05 -7.19
C TRP A 43 16.53 -2.50 -8.35
N LEU A 44 15.41 -1.85 -8.59
CA LEU A 44 14.54 -2.13 -9.74
C LEU A 44 15.28 -2.01 -11.08
N ASN A 45 16.25 -1.11 -11.16
CA ASN A 45 17.11 -0.90 -12.33
C ASN A 45 18.33 -1.85 -12.36
N GLY A 46 18.42 -2.84 -11.46
CA GLY A 46 19.54 -3.80 -11.40
C GLY A 46 20.86 -3.22 -10.93
N LYS A 47 20.87 -1.99 -10.38
CA LYS A 47 22.07 -1.22 -9.98
C LYS A 47 22.37 -1.30 -8.49
N PHE A 48 21.57 -2.04 -7.71
CA PHE A 48 21.72 -2.15 -6.26
C PHE A 48 21.42 -3.58 -5.77
N GLY A 49 22.09 -4.01 -4.69
CA GLY A 49 21.96 -5.33 -4.12
C GLY A 49 22.90 -6.38 -4.70
N ASN A 50 22.98 -7.54 -4.04
CA ASN A 50 23.76 -8.69 -4.51
C ASN A 50 23.09 -9.36 -5.74
N GLU A 51 23.74 -10.41 -6.27
CA GLU A 51 23.28 -11.11 -7.48
C GLU A 51 21.86 -11.68 -7.31
N THR A 52 21.56 -12.29 -6.18
CA THR A 52 20.22 -12.85 -5.88
C THR A 52 19.15 -11.76 -5.90
N LEU A 53 19.40 -10.62 -5.27
CA LEU A 53 18.47 -9.49 -5.24
C LEU A 53 18.29 -8.85 -6.61
N ARG A 54 19.35 -8.72 -7.39
CA ARG A 54 19.28 -8.22 -8.78
C ARG A 54 18.52 -9.19 -9.69
N ASN A 55 18.66 -10.51 -9.47
CA ASN A 55 17.87 -11.50 -10.19
C ASN A 55 16.37 -11.35 -9.87
N ILE A 56 15.99 -11.14 -8.61
CA ILE A 56 14.60 -10.84 -8.23
C ILE A 56 14.13 -9.56 -8.94
N ALA A 57 14.91 -8.47 -8.91
CA ALA A 57 14.58 -7.21 -9.57
C ALA A 57 14.27 -7.39 -11.06
N GLY A 58 15.07 -8.20 -11.77
CA GLY A 58 14.88 -8.50 -13.20
C GLY A 58 13.56 -9.23 -13.53
N HIS A 59 12.89 -9.81 -12.54
CA HIS A 59 11.60 -10.48 -12.68
C HIS A 59 10.42 -9.67 -12.16
N VAL A 60 10.65 -8.49 -11.59
CA VAL A 60 9.57 -7.59 -11.15
C VAL A 60 8.83 -7.07 -12.38
N LYS A 61 7.54 -7.37 -12.45
CA LYS A 61 6.66 -6.94 -13.55
C LYS A 61 5.65 -5.89 -13.08
N TYR A 62 5.39 -5.82 -11.79
CA TYR A 62 4.38 -4.95 -11.21
C TYR A 62 4.92 -4.22 -9.97
N VAL A 63 4.57 -2.94 -9.85
CA VAL A 63 4.64 -2.17 -8.60
C VAL A 63 3.24 -1.72 -8.27
N VAL A 64 2.74 -2.05 -7.09
CA VAL A 64 1.41 -1.65 -6.61
C VAL A 64 1.58 -0.77 -5.38
N ILE A 65 1.06 0.47 -5.42
CA ILE A 65 1.12 1.43 -4.32
C ILE A 65 -0.29 1.54 -3.72
N ALA A 66 -0.44 1.04 -2.51
CA ALA A 66 -1.71 0.99 -1.79
C ALA A 66 -1.99 2.28 -1.01
N GLY A 67 -1.91 3.43 -1.68
CA GLY A 67 -2.30 4.73 -1.13
C GLY A 67 -1.19 5.47 -0.39
N ASP A 68 -1.52 6.71 -0.02
CA ASP A 68 -0.65 7.68 0.64
C ASP A 68 0.66 7.89 -0.14
N LEU A 69 0.50 8.14 -1.45
CA LEU A 69 1.60 8.45 -2.34
C LEU A 69 2.27 9.77 -1.95
N VAL A 70 1.47 10.78 -1.61
CA VAL A 70 1.93 12.08 -1.12
C VAL A 70 1.51 12.29 0.33
N ASP A 71 2.19 13.20 1.05
CA ASP A 71 1.82 13.51 2.44
C ASP A 71 0.52 14.30 2.54
N GLY A 72 0.10 14.94 1.45
CA GLY A 72 -1.10 15.77 1.42
C GLY A 72 -0.92 17.10 2.17
N ILE A 73 -2.00 17.85 2.34
CA ILE A 73 -2.00 19.12 3.06
C ILE A 73 -3.26 19.22 3.90
N GLY A 74 -3.10 19.51 5.20
CA GLY A 74 -4.23 19.71 6.12
C GLY A 74 -4.93 18.41 6.52
N VAL A 75 -4.23 17.29 6.46
CA VAL A 75 -4.76 15.96 6.82
C VAL A 75 -4.98 15.84 8.33
N TYR A 76 -4.11 16.45 9.13
CA TYR A 76 -4.22 16.51 10.59
C TYR A 76 -3.73 17.85 11.15
N PRO A 77 -4.14 18.22 12.38
CA PRO A 77 -3.73 19.49 12.98
C PRO A 77 -2.22 19.61 13.13
N GLY A 78 -1.65 20.71 12.63
CA GLY A 78 -0.21 21.00 12.75
C GLY A 78 0.68 20.40 11.66
N GLN A 79 0.16 19.55 10.78
CA GLN A 79 0.90 18.87 9.70
C GLN A 79 1.77 19.82 8.87
N ARG A 80 1.32 21.05 8.61
CA ARG A 80 2.06 22.03 7.77
C ARG A 80 3.51 22.29 8.24
N LYS A 81 3.81 22.06 9.53
CA LYS A 81 5.17 22.17 10.10
C LYS A 81 6.04 20.95 9.79
N GLU A 82 5.42 19.84 9.42
CA GLU A 82 6.08 18.57 9.12
C GLU A 82 6.23 18.35 7.60
N LEU A 83 5.76 19.32 6.77
CA LEU A 83 5.89 19.29 5.32
C LEU A 83 7.19 19.96 4.84
N ALA A 84 7.98 19.22 4.08
CA ALA A 84 9.06 19.73 3.24
C ALA A 84 8.49 20.46 2.01
N ILE A 85 7.44 19.90 1.41
CA ILE A 85 6.74 20.48 0.25
C ILE A 85 5.33 20.88 0.69
N LYS A 86 5.07 22.19 0.76
CA LYS A 86 3.81 22.77 1.28
C LYS A 86 2.77 23.09 0.19
N ASP A 87 2.92 22.49 -0.97
CA ASP A 87 2.08 22.67 -2.14
C ASP A 87 1.73 21.30 -2.69
N ILE A 88 0.44 21.01 -2.85
CA ILE A 88 -0.03 19.68 -3.24
C ILE A 88 0.38 19.30 -4.67
N TYR A 89 0.38 20.25 -5.59
CA TYR A 89 0.79 20.00 -6.97
C TYR A 89 2.29 19.70 -7.05
N LYS A 90 3.09 20.39 -6.24
CA LYS A 90 4.54 20.13 -6.14
C LYS A 90 4.83 18.79 -5.46
N GLN A 91 3.99 18.33 -4.54
CA GLN A 91 4.11 16.97 -3.97
C GLN A 91 3.89 15.93 -5.07
N TYR A 92 2.84 16.06 -5.89
CA TYR A 92 2.60 15.16 -7.02
C TYR A 92 3.68 15.27 -8.10
N GLN A 93 4.22 16.48 -8.36
CA GLN A 93 5.36 16.65 -9.27
C GLN A 93 6.60 15.90 -8.76
N ALA A 94 6.91 16.01 -7.47
CA ALA A 94 8.02 15.28 -6.86
C ALA A 94 7.80 13.76 -6.89
N ALA A 95 6.57 13.30 -6.64
CA ALA A 95 6.21 11.88 -6.76
C ALA A 95 6.39 11.40 -8.21
N ALA A 96 5.95 12.17 -9.21
CA ALA A 96 6.12 11.86 -10.62
C ALA A 96 7.59 11.64 -10.98
N THR A 97 8.47 12.55 -10.55
CA THR A 97 9.93 12.46 -10.78
C THR A 97 10.55 11.19 -10.19
N LEU A 98 10.03 10.70 -9.06
CA LEU A 98 10.46 9.44 -8.47
C LEU A 98 9.93 8.24 -9.27
N LEU A 99 8.64 8.25 -9.59
CA LEU A 99 7.98 7.13 -10.27
C LEU A 99 8.45 6.95 -11.72
N GLU A 100 8.87 8.02 -12.39
CA GLU A 100 9.46 7.99 -13.72
C GLU A 100 10.76 7.17 -13.80
N GLN A 101 11.48 7.01 -12.69
CA GLN A 101 12.70 6.21 -12.61
C GLN A 101 12.43 4.69 -12.53
N ILE A 102 11.19 4.27 -12.34
CA ILE A 102 10.81 2.85 -12.40
C ILE A 102 10.87 2.40 -13.88
N PRO A 103 11.56 1.28 -14.22
CA PRO A 103 11.68 0.80 -15.60
C PRO A 103 10.33 0.69 -16.34
N ASP A 104 10.28 1.09 -17.61
CA ASP A 104 9.05 1.16 -18.40
C ASP A 104 8.34 -0.18 -18.59
N TYR A 105 9.07 -1.29 -18.54
CA TYR A 105 8.50 -2.64 -18.64
C TYR A 105 7.75 -3.08 -17.38
N ILE A 106 7.88 -2.34 -16.26
CA ILE A 106 7.16 -2.58 -15.01
C ILE A 106 5.84 -1.81 -15.05
N GLU A 107 4.71 -2.50 -14.90
CA GLU A 107 3.41 -1.85 -14.77
C GLU A 107 3.25 -1.25 -13.37
N LEU A 108 2.91 0.04 -13.32
CA LEU A 108 2.65 0.77 -12.08
C LEU A 108 1.15 0.93 -11.86
N ILE A 109 0.69 0.50 -10.68
CA ILE A 109 -0.71 0.55 -10.26
C ILE A 109 -0.77 1.33 -8.95
N ILE A 110 -1.68 2.31 -8.85
CA ILE A 110 -1.81 3.19 -7.70
C ILE A 110 -3.28 3.29 -7.30
N ILE A 111 -3.56 3.17 -6.01
CA ILE A 111 -4.84 3.53 -5.40
C ILE A 111 -4.62 4.73 -4.46
N PRO A 112 -5.64 5.55 -4.15
CA PRO A 112 -5.49 6.62 -3.16
C PRO A 112 -5.50 6.09 -1.72
N GLY A 113 -4.85 6.84 -0.83
CA GLY A 113 -5.00 6.72 0.61
C GLY A 113 -5.67 7.96 1.22
N ASN A 114 -5.63 8.08 2.54
CA ASN A 114 -6.27 9.21 3.21
C ASN A 114 -5.47 10.52 3.15
N HIS A 115 -4.20 10.48 2.79
CA HIS A 115 -3.36 11.65 2.55
C HIS A 115 -3.48 12.17 1.12
N ASP A 116 -3.77 11.32 0.16
CA ASP A 116 -3.92 11.70 -1.25
C ASP A 116 -5.14 12.61 -1.48
N VAL A 117 -5.10 13.33 -2.60
CA VAL A 117 -6.24 14.13 -3.06
C VAL A 117 -7.32 13.20 -3.62
N SER A 118 -8.21 12.80 -2.74
CA SER A 118 -9.41 12.04 -3.04
C SER A 118 -10.45 12.34 -1.96
N ARG A 119 -11.71 11.92 -2.15
CA ARG A 119 -12.67 12.01 -1.04
C ARG A 119 -12.17 11.16 0.13
N LYS A 120 -12.42 11.63 1.36
CA LYS A 120 -11.95 10.92 2.56
C LYS A 120 -12.80 9.71 2.93
N ALA A 121 -14.05 9.69 2.46
CA ALA A 121 -14.98 8.59 2.70
C ALA A 121 -14.74 7.44 1.70
N LEU A 122 -14.80 6.21 2.22
CA LEU A 122 -14.68 4.98 1.45
C LEU A 122 -16.03 4.61 0.78
N PRO A 123 -15.99 4.00 -0.42
CA PRO A 123 -14.82 3.79 -1.28
C PRO A 123 -14.29 5.12 -1.84
N GLN A 124 -13.00 5.20 -2.12
CA GLN A 124 -12.41 6.38 -2.74
C GLN A 124 -12.33 6.21 -4.26
N PRO A 125 -12.69 7.21 -5.06
CA PRO A 125 -12.36 7.23 -6.49
C PRO A 125 -10.85 7.34 -6.70
N ALA A 126 -10.38 7.01 -7.89
CA ALA A 126 -8.99 7.23 -8.29
C ALA A 126 -8.54 8.67 -8.05
N ILE A 127 -7.23 8.89 -7.89
CA ILE A 127 -6.67 10.23 -7.69
C ILE A 127 -7.06 11.13 -8.88
N PRO A 128 -7.70 12.31 -8.64
CA PRO A 128 -8.14 13.17 -9.71
C PRO A 128 -6.98 13.70 -10.56
N ARG A 129 -7.14 13.63 -11.89
CA ARG A 129 -6.09 14.06 -12.82
C ARG A 129 -5.68 15.52 -12.65
N ASP A 130 -6.64 16.40 -12.35
CA ASP A 130 -6.41 17.84 -12.17
C ASP A 130 -5.36 18.17 -11.10
N TYR A 131 -5.19 17.31 -10.11
CA TYR A 131 -4.17 17.46 -9.06
C TYR A 131 -2.89 16.67 -9.33
N ALA A 132 -3.02 15.52 -9.98
CA ALA A 132 -1.94 14.56 -10.16
C ALA A 132 -1.51 14.42 -11.64
N GLU A 133 -1.81 15.41 -12.47
CA GLU A 133 -1.44 15.41 -13.90
C GLU A 133 0.02 14.99 -14.16
N PRO A 134 1.04 15.50 -13.38
CA PRO A 134 2.42 15.10 -13.59
C PRO A 134 2.65 13.58 -13.49
N ILE A 135 1.90 12.87 -12.63
CA ILE A 135 2.03 11.41 -12.49
C ILE A 135 1.50 10.71 -13.75
N TYR A 136 0.39 11.20 -14.28
CA TYR A 136 -0.25 10.63 -15.48
C TYR A 136 0.55 10.89 -16.75
N GLU A 137 1.36 11.95 -16.77
CA GLU A 137 2.20 12.35 -17.91
C GLU A 137 3.59 11.72 -17.86
N ALA A 138 4.18 11.56 -16.67
CA ALA A 138 5.53 11.04 -16.47
C ALA A 138 5.69 9.62 -17.02
N ARG A 139 4.65 8.80 -16.90
CA ARG A 139 4.67 7.43 -17.41
C ARG A 139 3.26 6.82 -17.47
N ARG A 140 3.13 5.69 -18.17
CA ARG A 140 1.89 4.92 -18.16
C ARG A 140 1.65 4.33 -16.76
N ILE A 141 0.55 4.74 -16.12
CA ILE A 141 0.09 4.24 -14.84
C ILE A 141 -1.35 3.74 -14.93
N ARG A 142 -1.72 2.85 -14.00
CA ARG A 142 -3.12 2.48 -13.73
C ARG A 142 -3.52 3.08 -12.38
N SER A 143 -4.21 4.20 -12.40
CA SER A 143 -4.79 4.79 -11.20
C SER A 143 -6.20 4.22 -11.02
N LEU A 144 -6.44 3.56 -9.90
CA LEU A 144 -7.68 2.89 -9.55
C LEU A 144 -8.28 3.49 -8.29
N GLY A 145 -9.54 3.16 -7.99
CA GLY A 145 -10.17 3.51 -6.71
C GLY A 145 -9.63 2.66 -5.55
N ASN A 146 -10.04 3.02 -4.34
CA ASN A 146 -9.73 2.29 -3.10
C ASN A 146 -11.04 1.83 -2.44
N PRO A 147 -11.27 0.51 -2.30
CA PRO A 147 -10.42 -0.61 -2.69
C PRO A 147 -10.45 -0.91 -4.19
N ALA A 148 -9.48 -1.73 -4.66
CA ALA A 148 -9.47 -2.27 -6.02
C ALA A 148 -9.08 -3.75 -6.04
N THR A 149 -9.69 -4.51 -6.96
CA THR A 149 -9.29 -5.88 -7.27
C THR A 149 -8.70 -5.92 -8.67
N ILE A 150 -7.51 -6.49 -8.79
CA ILE A 150 -6.74 -6.58 -10.02
C ILE A 150 -6.22 -8.00 -10.24
N SER A 151 -6.12 -8.43 -11.50
CA SER A 151 -5.51 -9.70 -11.85
C SER A 151 -4.09 -9.49 -12.38
N LEU A 152 -3.10 -10.08 -11.73
CA LEU A 152 -1.69 -10.03 -12.07
C LEU A 152 -1.24 -11.43 -12.53
N HIS A 153 -1.09 -11.66 -13.82
CA HIS A 153 -0.78 -13.00 -14.39
C HIS A 153 -1.70 -14.11 -13.85
N GLY A 154 -3.01 -13.81 -13.71
CA GLY A 154 -4.01 -14.76 -13.22
C GLY A 154 -4.14 -14.84 -11.70
N VAL A 155 -3.28 -14.16 -10.94
CA VAL A 155 -3.37 -14.04 -9.47
C VAL A 155 -4.26 -12.84 -9.13
N GLU A 156 -5.30 -13.04 -8.33
CA GLU A 156 -6.20 -11.96 -7.88
C GLU A 156 -5.60 -11.24 -6.66
N LEU A 157 -5.28 -9.98 -6.83
CA LEU A 157 -4.84 -9.07 -5.76
C LEU A 157 -5.99 -8.12 -5.39
N LEU A 158 -6.43 -8.16 -4.13
CA LEU A 158 -7.24 -7.12 -3.51
C LEU A 158 -6.29 -6.12 -2.85
N THR A 159 -6.25 -4.89 -3.36
CA THR A 159 -5.48 -3.79 -2.75
C THR A 159 -6.44 -2.82 -2.07
N TYR A 160 -6.15 -2.48 -0.83
CA TYR A 160 -6.91 -1.60 0.04
C TYR A 160 -5.96 -0.77 0.88
N HIS A 161 -6.15 0.55 0.96
CA HIS A 161 -5.21 1.37 1.73
C HIS A 161 -5.11 0.97 3.21
N GLY A 162 -6.24 0.59 3.84
CA GLY A 162 -6.18 0.05 5.21
C GLY A 162 -6.74 0.96 6.30
N ARG A 163 -7.38 2.10 5.97
CA ARG A 163 -7.83 3.08 6.96
C ARG A 163 -8.69 2.49 8.08
N SER A 164 -9.54 1.52 7.79
CA SER A 164 -10.41 0.86 8.79
C SER A 164 -9.67 -0.04 9.79
N LEU A 165 -8.38 -0.32 9.54
CA LEU A 165 -7.55 -1.05 10.50
C LEU A 165 -7.46 -0.30 11.84
N ASP A 166 -7.48 1.06 11.82
CA ASP A 166 -7.53 1.88 13.03
C ASP A 166 -8.74 1.54 13.90
N ASP A 167 -9.91 1.42 13.28
CA ASP A 167 -11.17 1.15 14.00
C ASP A 167 -11.20 -0.28 14.53
N VAL A 168 -10.76 -1.25 13.72
CA VAL A 168 -10.71 -2.66 14.12
C VAL A 168 -9.72 -2.86 15.27
N ILE A 169 -8.51 -2.28 15.17
CA ILE A 169 -7.49 -2.38 16.23
C ILE A 169 -7.97 -1.72 17.53
N ALA A 170 -8.67 -0.58 17.44
CA ALA A 170 -9.19 0.12 18.61
C ALA A 170 -10.35 -0.61 19.27
N SER A 171 -11.16 -1.34 18.50
CA SER A 171 -12.43 -1.94 18.98
C SER A 171 -12.29 -3.40 19.43
N VAL A 172 -11.27 -4.12 18.95
CA VAL A 172 -11.11 -5.56 19.23
C VAL A 172 -10.02 -5.80 20.27
N PRO A 173 -10.32 -6.42 21.41
CA PRO A 173 -9.30 -6.72 22.43
C PRO A 173 -8.13 -7.55 21.89
N ASN A 174 -6.93 -7.28 22.41
CA ASN A 174 -5.68 -7.98 22.08
C ASN A 174 -5.19 -7.76 20.63
N LEU A 175 -5.74 -6.82 19.90
CA LEU A 175 -5.14 -6.31 18.66
C LEU A 175 -4.19 -5.13 18.97
N GLY A 176 -3.22 -4.92 18.07
CA GLY A 176 -2.28 -3.81 18.18
C GLY A 176 -1.71 -3.45 16.80
N PHE A 177 -1.25 -2.22 16.67
CA PHE A 177 -0.65 -1.72 15.43
C PHE A 177 0.61 -2.49 14.99
N HIS A 178 1.27 -3.21 15.91
CA HIS A 178 2.44 -4.04 15.59
C HIS A 178 2.09 -5.40 14.96
N THR A 179 0.81 -5.75 14.94
CA THR A 179 0.29 -7.01 14.38
C THR A 179 -0.86 -6.76 13.43
N PRO A 180 -0.64 -5.93 12.35
CA PRO A 180 -1.71 -5.57 11.42
C PRO A 180 -2.33 -6.79 10.72
N GLU A 181 -1.56 -7.86 10.54
CA GLU A 181 -2.03 -9.11 9.94
C GLU A 181 -3.21 -9.73 10.71
N LYS A 182 -3.28 -9.51 12.03
CA LYS A 182 -4.42 -9.99 12.83
C LYS A 182 -5.70 -9.21 12.52
N ALA A 183 -5.58 -7.88 12.36
CA ALA A 183 -6.71 -7.04 11.97
C ALA A 183 -7.13 -7.33 10.52
N MET A 184 -6.19 -7.48 9.60
CA MET A 184 -6.47 -7.88 8.21
C MET A 184 -7.20 -9.23 8.15
N ARG A 185 -6.82 -10.20 8.99
CA ARG A 185 -7.52 -11.47 9.12
C ARG A 185 -8.98 -11.29 9.50
N LEU A 186 -9.29 -10.40 10.44
CA LEU A 186 -10.68 -10.11 10.84
C LEU A 186 -11.49 -9.51 9.69
N LEU A 187 -10.89 -8.64 8.86
CA LEU A 187 -11.54 -8.13 7.66
C LEU A 187 -11.89 -9.26 6.67
N LEU A 188 -10.99 -10.23 6.48
CA LEU A 188 -11.26 -11.41 5.67
C LEU A 188 -12.35 -12.29 6.29
N GLN A 189 -12.31 -12.54 7.61
CA GLN A 189 -13.31 -13.32 8.33
C GLN A 189 -14.71 -12.71 8.23
N GLY A 190 -14.80 -11.40 8.41
CA GLY A 190 -16.05 -10.65 8.25
C GLY A 190 -16.44 -10.42 6.79
N ARG A 191 -15.55 -10.70 5.83
CA ARG A 191 -15.71 -10.40 4.41
C ARG A 191 -16.09 -8.95 4.14
N HIS A 192 -15.49 -8.04 4.91
CA HIS A 192 -15.79 -6.62 4.84
C HIS A 192 -14.56 -5.77 5.18
N LEU A 193 -14.20 -4.83 4.30
CA LEU A 193 -13.00 -3.99 4.46
C LEU A 193 -13.18 -2.84 5.47
N ALA A 194 -14.40 -2.47 5.83
CA ALA A 194 -14.70 -1.45 6.85
C ALA A 194 -15.94 -1.86 7.67
N PRO A 195 -15.81 -2.89 8.54
CA PRO A 195 -16.97 -3.49 9.22
C PRO A 195 -17.56 -2.64 10.36
N ILE A 196 -16.88 -1.57 10.75
CA ILE A 196 -17.29 -0.70 11.86
C ILE A 196 -17.80 0.63 11.28
N TYR A 197 -19.06 0.96 11.55
CA TYR A 197 -19.71 2.18 11.07
C TYR A 197 -19.77 3.25 12.16
N GLY A 198 -19.55 4.52 11.77
CA GLY A 198 -19.69 5.66 12.68
C GLY A 198 -18.43 5.99 13.51
N GLU A 199 -17.32 5.31 13.26
CA GLU A 199 -16.04 5.56 13.92
C GLU A 199 -15.12 6.47 13.06
N ARG A 200 -13.81 6.26 13.09
CA ARG A 200 -12.81 7.14 12.42
C ARG A 200 -12.82 7.03 10.92
N THR A 201 -13.25 5.89 10.38
CA THR A 201 -13.28 5.64 8.94
C THR A 201 -14.62 6.11 8.36
N PRO A 202 -14.67 7.25 7.63
CA PRO A 202 -15.91 7.69 7.01
C PRO A 202 -16.26 6.79 5.84
N ILE A 203 -17.54 6.43 5.72
CA ILE A 203 -18.09 5.62 4.63
C ILE A 203 -19.09 6.48 3.86
N ALA A 204 -18.92 6.56 2.53
CA ALA A 204 -19.84 7.26 1.65
C ALA A 204 -21.13 6.46 1.45
N SER A 205 -22.26 7.16 1.37
CA SER A 205 -23.54 6.55 1.00
C SER A 205 -23.53 6.27 -0.52
N GLU A 206 -23.31 5.03 -0.88
CA GLU A 206 -23.28 4.55 -2.26
C GLU A 206 -24.51 3.66 -2.54
N THR A 207 -24.77 3.39 -3.81
CA THR A 207 -25.91 2.54 -4.24
C THR A 207 -25.76 1.08 -3.81
N ARG A 208 -24.55 0.64 -3.51
CA ARG A 208 -24.22 -0.68 -2.94
C ARG A 208 -23.03 -0.56 -2.01
N ASP A 209 -22.82 -1.57 -1.19
CA ASP A 209 -21.66 -1.64 -0.31
C ASP A 209 -20.42 -2.17 -1.07
N PHE A 210 -19.54 -1.25 -1.47
CA PHE A 210 -18.29 -1.57 -2.15
C PHE A 210 -17.19 -2.08 -1.21
N MET A 211 -17.42 -2.09 0.10
CA MET A 211 -16.45 -2.58 1.07
C MET A 211 -16.59 -4.09 1.33
N VAL A 212 -17.60 -4.73 0.78
CA VAL A 212 -17.80 -6.19 0.84
C VAL A 212 -16.76 -6.91 -0.01
N ILE A 213 -16.09 -7.91 0.57
CA ILE A 213 -15.18 -8.81 -0.13
C ILE A 213 -16.01 -9.91 -0.81
N GLU A 214 -16.54 -9.63 -2.00
CA GLU A 214 -17.41 -10.56 -2.73
C GLU A 214 -16.64 -11.80 -3.19
N ARG A 215 -15.42 -11.60 -3.70
CA ARG A 215 -14.51 -12.68 -4.12
C ARG A 215 -13.32 -12.75 -3.18
N VAL A 216 -12.97 -13.96 -2.75
CA VAL A 216 -11.80 -14.19 -1.90
C VAL A 216 -10.54 -14.05 -2.76
N PRO A 217 -9.68 -13.06 -2.50
CA PRO A 217 -8.48 -12.83 -3.30
C PRO A 217 -7.41 -13.92 -3.06
N ASP A 218 -6.38 -13.96 -3.90
CA ASP A 218 -5.18 -14.74 -3.65
C ASP A 218 -4.19 -13.98 -2.79
N ILE A 219 -4.14 -12.65 -2.98
CA ILE A 219 -3.33 -11.72 -2.18
C ILE A 219 -4.24 -10.60 -1.67
N PHE A 220 -4.14 -10.29 -0.38
CA PHE A 220 -4.76 -9.12 0.23
C PHE A 220 -3.68 -8.16 0.69
N GLN A 221 -3.55 -7.01 0.02
CA GLN A 221 -2.62 -5.94 0.36
C GLN A 221 -3.32 -4.83 1.13
N ALA A 222 -2.65 -4.34 2.18
CA ALA A 222 -3.01 -3.12 2.90
C ALA A 222 -1.78 -2.26 3.22
N GLY A 223 -1.98 -1.03 3.68
CA GLY A 223 -0.99 -0.08 4.17
C GLY A 223 -1.47 0.61 5.44
N HIS A 224 -1.34 1.95 5.50
CA HIS A 224 -1.88 2.87 6.52
C HIS A 224 -1.25 2.78 7.91
N VAL A 225 -0.99 1.60 8.43
CA VAL A 225 -0.46 1.41 9.79
C VAL A 225 1.07 1.49 9.86
N HIS A 226 1.76 1.64 8.73
CA HIS A 226 3.20 1.80 8.60
C HIS A 226 4.04 0.63 9.17
N VAL A 227 3.45 -0.55 9.32
CA VAL A 227 4.15 -1.75 9.83
C VAL A 227 4.11 -2.83 8.77
N GLU A 228 5.28 -3.17 8.21
CA GLU A 228 5.38 -4.27 7.25
C GLU A 228 5.11 -5.60 7.94
N LYS A 229 4.20 -6.39 7.36
CA LYS A 229 3.89 -7.76 7.78
C LYS A 229 3.33 -8.59 6.65
N CYS A 230 3.80 -9.84 6.57
CA CYS A 230 3.25 -10.86 5.69
C CYS A 230 2.76 -12.04 6.53
N ASP A 231 1.56 -12.54 6.23
CA ASP A 231 0.99 -13.75 6.85
C ASP A 231 0.08 -14.48 5.85
N MET A 232 -0.26 -15.71 6.15
CA MET A 232 -1.15 -16.52 5.32
C MET A 232 -2.41 -16.91 6.09
N TYR A 233 -3.57 -16.61 5.53
CA TYR A 233 -4.84 -17.02 6.12
C TYR A 233 -5.73 -17.74 5.12
N ARG A 234 -6.03 -19.01 5.36
CA ARG A 234 -6.89 -19.88 4.52
C ARG A 234 -6.54 -19.83 3.02
N GLY A 235 -5.24 -19.75 2.71
CA GLY A 235 -4.74 -19.69 1.33
C GLY A 235 -4.73 -18.28 0.73
N VAL A 236 -5.05 -17.25 1.49
CA VAL A 236 -4.88 -15.83 1.10
C VAL A 236 -3.56 -15.32 1.69
N LEU A 237 -2.65 -14.85 0.86
CA LEU A 237 -1.46 -14.14 1.31
C LEU A 237 -1.84 -12.71 1.72
N MET A 238 -1.73 -12.39 3.00
CA MET A 238 -1.95 -11.05 3.54
C MET A 238 -0.62 -10.31 3.60
N VAL A 239 -0.60 -9.07 3.07
CA VAL A 239 0.59 -8.22 3.06
C VAL A 239 0.21 -6.82 3.51
N ASN A 240 0.71 -6.38 4.67
CA ASN A 240 0.75 -4.97 5.01
C ASN A 240 2.09 -4.41 4.54
N SER A 241 2.06 -3.37 3.70
CA SER A 241 3.23 -2.95 2.90
C SER A 241 4.26 -2.10 3.65
N GLY A 242 3.99 -1.73 4.91
CA GLY A 242 4.86 -0.79 5.64
C GLY A 242 4.77 0.64 5.12
N ALA A 243 5.86 1.41 5.23
CA ALA A 243 5.90 2.81 4.80
C ALA A 243 7.30 3.22 4.30
N TRP A 244 7.37 4.39 3.65
CA TRP A 244 8.62 5.06 3.24
C TRP A 244 8.84 6.38 3.99
N GLN A 245 8.24 6.45 5.16
CA GLN A 245 8.29 7.59 6.07
C GLN A 245 8.80 7.12 7.44
N THR A 246 9.83 7.77 7.97
CA THR A 246 10.30 7.49 9.34
C THR A 246 9.22 7.89 10.36
N GLN A 247 9.38 7.46 11.60
CA GLN A 247 8.44 7.77 12.68
C GLN A 247 8.15 9.27 12.77
N THR A 248 6.87 9.63 12.68
CA THR A 248 6.41 11.00 12.83
C THR A 248 6.20 11.36 14.31
N LYS A 249 6.16 12.66 14.63
CA LYS A 249 5.84 13.14 16.00
C LYS A 249 4.48 12.65 16.50
N TYR A 250 3.53 12.48 15.60
CA TYR A 250 2.22 11.90 15.94
C TYR A 250 2.36 10.44 16.36
N GLN A 251 3.07 9.63 15.57
CA GLN A 251 3.31 8.21 15.86
C GLN A 251 4.12 8.04 17.15
N GLU A 252 5.13 8.90 17.39
CA GLU A 252 5.90 8.91 18.64
C GLU A 252 4.98 9.13 19.87
N LYS A 253 4.12 10.15 19.82
CA LYS A 253 3.13 10.42 20.89
C LYS A 253 2.18 9.25 21.12
N MET A 254 1.79 8.56 20.05
CA MET A 254 0.92 7.38 20.11
C MET A 254 1.67 6.07 20.40
N ARG A 255 3.01 6.13 20.58
CA ARG A 255 3.89 4.96 20.79
C ARG A 255 3.77 3.93 19.67
N LEU A 256 3.57 4.39 18.44
CA LEU A 256 3.55 3.56 17.24
C LEU A 256 4.97 3.47 16.68
N ASN A 257 5.48 2.26 16.51
CA ASN A 257 6.81 2.02 15.93
C ASN A 257 6.65 1.48 14.50
N PRO A 258 6.79 2.32 13.48
CA PRO A 258 6.74 1.89 12.08
C PRO A 258 7.94 1.01 11.72
N THR A 259 7.81 0.27 10.63
CA THR A 259 8.92 -0.47 10.00
C THR A 259 9.20 0.12 8.60
N PRO A 260 9.77 1.33 8.52
CA PRO A 260 9.88 2.03 7.27
C PRO A 260 11.03 1.50 6.39
N GLY A 261 10.91 1.71 5.06
CA GLY A 261 11.95 1.37 4.09
C GLY A 261 12.06 -0.12 3.77
N ILE A 262 11.08 -0.93 4.19
CA ILE A 262 10.99 -2.35 3.88
C ILE A 262 9.92 -2.56 2.80
N ALA A 263 10.28 -3.24 1.72
CA ALA A 263 9.36 -3.56 0.64
C ALA A 263 9.09 -5.08 0.56
N PRO A 264 7.85 -5.53 0.72
CA PRO A 264 7.45 -6.90 0.41
C PRO A 264 7.40 -7.13 -1.10
N ILE A 265 8.17 -8.11 -1.55
CA ILE A 265 8.24 -8.55 -2.94
C ILE A 265 7.67 -9.95 -3.04
N VAL A 266 6.59 -10.11 -3.78
CA VAL A 266 5.88 -11.39 -3.89
C VAL A 266 6.17 -12.07 -5.22
N ASN A 267 6.64 -13.30 -5.17
CA ASN A 267 6.73 -14.20 -6.32
C ASN A 267 5.34 -14.77 -6.61
N LEU A 268 4.73 -14.37 -7.73
CA LEU A 268 3.37 -14.79 -8.11
C LEU A 268 3.28 -16.26 -8.52
N GLN A 269 4.40 -16.91 -8.89
CA GLN A 269 4.43 -18.33 -9.22
C GLN A 269 4.44 -19.22 -7.97
N THR A 270 5.13 -18.79 -6.92
CA THR A 270 5.27 -19.58 -5.67
C THR A 270 4.38 -19.10 -4.55
N MET A 271 3.83 -17.89 -4.65
CA MET A 271 3.07 -17.17 -3.60
C MET A 271 3.90 -16.94 -2.33
N ARG A 272 5.22 -16.80 -2.47
CA ARG A 272 6.13 -16.45 -1.37
C ARG A 272 6.46 -14.97 -1.39
N ALA A 273 6.33 -14.33 -0.24
CA ALA A 273 6.77 -12.96 -0.01
C ALA A 273 8.22 -12.97 0.51
N THR A 274 9.02 -12.00 0.06
CA THR A 274 10.34 -11.69 0.56
C THR A 274 10.38 -10.22 0.88
N SER A 275 10.61 -9.86 2.14
CA SER A 275 10.75 -8.47 2.56
C SER A 275 12.18 -8.02 2.37
N ILE A 276 12.40 -6.96 1.58
CA ILE A 276 13.73 -6.39 1.31
C ILE A 276 13.83 -5.07 2.07
N ASP A 277 14.86 -4.95 2.91
CA ASP A 277 15.17 -3.74 3.67
C ASP A 277 16.09 -2.82 2.85
N PHE A 278 15.61 -1.63 2.52
CA PHE A 278 16.35 -0.60 1.78
C PHE A 278 16.93 0.50 2.70
N THR A 279 16.82 0.36 4.02
CA THR A 279 17.36 1.35 4.97
C THR A 279 18.88 1.26 5.06
N THR A 280 19.45 0.09 4.82
CA THR A 280 20.89 -0.17 4.84
C THR A 280 21.43 -0.47 3.45
N PRO A 281 22.73 -0.24 3.18
CA PRO A 281 23.39 -0.78 1.98
C PRO A 281 23.32 -2.32 2.00
N LEU A 282 22.84 -2.91 0.89
CA LEU A 282 22.67 -4.37 0.73
C LEU A 282 23.95 -5.00 0.15
#